data_c2fdb42ce130cac219083bd4b352f382
#
_entry.id   c2fdb42ce130cac219083bd4b352f382
#
_cell.length_a   1.000
_cell.length_b   1.000
_cell.length_c   1.000
_cell.angle_alpha   90.00
_cell.angle_beta   90.00
_cell.angle_gamma   90.00
#
_symmetry.space_group_name_H-M   'P 1'
#
loop_
_entity.id
_entity.type
_entity.pdbx_description
1 polymer ?
#
loop_
_entity_poly.entity_id
_entity_poly.type
_entity_poly.pdbx_seq_one_letter_code
_entity_poly.pdbx_strand_id
1 'polypeptide(L)'
;LFSGCAASLSDANVKGEKAVTENISLADSMNLTQPSDGSSDAAQMKIISSANGIIASSILGNEKGCYEVFDRPANGGNLLYTDYATKSHIYLSNQINSDHNNESDTSYLESTIGGCYLALSDDYLFIFKLNTPSFAADETSERQGYIARCDLDGADRQILTKLAANESIVSGCVACDGENLYYLSCLLQDDGTTTPSTLIQLKIADGTRREICQLDSESRHFIVGAHQDKIILKSILNPAKLSDDLSADDIVRAVQEQVHQLTLLSSDGQQQELCRWKQDERSEMFMNGNMYYWDKETNGLYCWDLESDTPECLFAGPIRFDDEVSYDRLSLSADSFDGHLLATAVQDSDGQAVSCAFDPISKSLQKLTLTSDDEKSVLILAEGSEYFLVGMA
;
A
#
# COMPACT_ATOMS: atom_id res chain seq x y z
N LEU A 1 -18.13 2.50 -7.08
CA LEU A 1 -18.40 3.16 -5.79
C LEU A 1 -18.04 2.19 -4.65
N PHE A 2 -16.74 1.98 -4.36
CA PHE A 2 -16.33 1.48 -3.06
C PHE A 2 -16.19 2.70 -2.14
N SER A 3 -17.27 3.06 -1.47
CA SER A 3 -17.24 3.90 -0.30
C SER A 3 -16.60 3.09 0.81
N GLY A 4 -15.29 3.22 1.00
CA GLY A 4 -14.64 2.75 2.20
C GLY A 4 -15.25 3.49 3.38
N CYS A 5 -16.00 2.80 4.23
CA CYS A 5 -16.36 3.31 5.53
C CYS A 5 -15.08 3.48 6.34
N ALA A 6 -14.54 4.70 6.35
CA ALA A 6 -13.66 5.12 7.41
C ALA A 6 -14.52 5.15 8.68
N ALA A 7 -14.41 4.13 9.50
CA ALA A 7 -14.96 4.17 10.84
C ALA A 7 -14.18 5.22 11.63
N SER A 8 -14.81 6.36 11.87
CA SER A 8 -14.27 7.36 12.79
C SER A 8 -14.20 6.74 14.18
N LEU A 9 -13.00 6.54 14.69
CA LEU A 9 -12.76 6.25 16.08
C LEU A 9 -13.07 7.52 16.89
N SER A 10 -14.31 7.62 17.39
CA SER A 10 -14.72 8.63 18.35
C SER A 10 -14.07 8.35 19.70
N ASP A 11 -13.38 9.35 20.24
CA ASP A 11 -12.99 9.58 21.63
C ASP A 11 -13.11 8.38 22.60
N ALA A 12 -12.17 7.46 22.55
CA ALA A 12 -11.95 6.53 23.65
C ALA A 12 -10.77 7.07 24.48
N ASN A 13 -11.08 7.53 25.69
CA ASN A 13 -10.13 7.84 26.73
C ASN A 13 -9.26 6.63 27.01
N VAL A 14 -8.08 6.55 26.41
CA VAL A 14 -7.10 5.50 26.68
C VAL A 14 -6.44 5.80 28.01
N LYS A 15 -6.99 5.25 29.08
CA LYS A 15 -6.23 5.00 30.31
C LYS A 15 -5.29 3.85 30.00
N GLY A 16 -3.99 4.14 30.09
CA GLY A 16 -2.95 3.17 29.81
C GLY A 16 -3.10 1.88 30.62
N GLU A 17 -3.44 0.82 29.95
CA GLU A 17 -3.25 -0.56 30.42
C GLU A 17 -2.07 -1.15 29.68
N LYS A 18 -1.23 -1.85 30.45
CA LYS A 18 0.00 -2.46 30.01
C LYS A 18 -0.27 -3.44 28.87
N ALA A 19 0.29 -3.16 27.69
CA ALA A 19 0.41 -4.16 26.65
C ALA A 19 1.25 -5.33 27.18
N VAL A 20 0.64 -6.50 27.27
CA VAL A 20 1.35 -7.76 27.54
C VAL A 20 1.97 -8.17 26.20
N THR A 21 3.24 -7.90 26.04
CA THR A 21 4.04 -8.48 24.97
C THR A 21 4.35 -9.92 25.35
N GLU A 22 3.62 -10.89 24.80
CA GLU A 22 4.17 -12.23 24.70
C GLU A 22 5.20 -12.21 23.57
N ASN A 23 6.47 -12.38 23.97
CA ASN A 23 7.59 -12.51 23.08
C ASN A 23 7.40 -13.77 22.23
N ILE A 24 7.09 -13.64 20.97
CA ILE A 24 7.37 -14.67 19.99
C ILE A 24 8.88 -14.61 19.76
N SER A 25 9.62 -15.39 20.55
CA SER A 25 11.04 -15.58 20.37
C SER A 25 11.26 -16.45 19.13
N LEU A 26 11.43 -15.84 17.98
CA LEU A 26 12.17 -16.44 16.87
C LEU A 26 13.66 -16.27 17.18
N ALA A 27 14.14 -17.02 18.19
CA ALA A 27 15.57 -17.11 18.46
C ALA A 27 16.20 -18.02 17.42
N ASP A 28 17.21 -17.46 16.78
CA ASP A 28 18.16 -17.98 15.78
C ASP A 28 17.88 -17.54 14.34
N SER A 29 17.82 -16.23 14.15
CA SER A 29 17.90 -15.65 12.82
C SER A 29 19.36 -15.51 12.39
N MET A 30 19.66 -16.21 11.34
CA MET A 30 20.89 -16.08 10.57
C MET A 30 21.08 -14.63 10.10
N ASN A 31 22.30 -14.13 10.28
CA ASN A 31 22.82 -12.96 9.58
C ASN A 31 22.64 -13.13 8.07
N LEU A 32 21.62 -12.54 7.51
CA LEU A 32 21.52 -12.34 6.08
C LEU A 32 22.42 -11.15 5.70
N THR A 33 23.69 -11.46 5.43
CA THR A 33 24.52 -10.60 4.60
C THR A 33 23.85 -10.51 3.24
N GLN A 34 23.34 -9.34 2.90
CA GLN A 34 22.98 -9.02 1.51
C GLN A 34 24.18 -9.38 0.61
N PRO A 35 23.97 -10.06 -0.51
CA PRO A 35 25.03 -10.22 -1.48
C PRO A 35 25.33 -8.82 -2.05
N SER A 36 26.49 -8.28 -1.71
CA SER A 36 27.06 -7.12 -2.37
C SER A 36 27.59 -7.58 -3.73
N ASP A 37 26.73 -7.67 -4.71
CA ASP A 37 27.16 -7.77 -6.09
C ASP A 37 27.43 -6.38 -6.63
N GLY A 38 28.70 -6.14 -6.90
CA GLY A 38 29.17 -4.97 -7.60
C GLY A 38 28.68 -4.96 -9.05
N SER A 39 27.52 -4.40 -9.27
CA SER A 39 27.06 -3.96 -10.60
C SER A 39 26.58 -2.53 -10.52
N SER A 40 27.20 -1.71 -11.35
CA SER A 40 26.87 -0.32 -11.77
C SER A 40 25.69 0.36 -11.08
N ASP A 41 25.94 1.56 -10.51
CA ASP A 41 25.01 2.56 -9.94
C ASP A 41 23.85 2.99 -10.89
N ALA A 42 23.07 2.08 -11.39
CA ALA A 42 21.76 2.42 -11.93
C ALA A 42 20.79 2.51 -10.73
N ALA A 43 20.19 3.66 -10.53
CA ALA A 43 19.23 3.89 -9.46
C ALA A 43 18.11 2.82 -9.52
N GLN A 44 18.02 2.00 -8.50
CA GLN A 44 17.03 0.93 -8.45
C GLN A 44 15.65 1.52 -8.12
N MET A 45 14.65 1.22 -8.94
CA MET A 45 13.27 1.58 -8.67
C MET A 45 12.74 0.80 -7.46
N LYS A 46 12.12 1.51 -6.50
CA LYS A 46 11.52 0.92 -5.29
C LYS A 46 10.09 1.41 -5.12
N ILE A 47 9.24 0.60 -4.53
CA ILE A 47 7.94 1.06 -4.01
C ILE A 47 8.17 1.68 -2.63
N ILE A 48 7.62 2.87 -2.43
CA ILE A 48 7.77 3.66 -1.20
C ILE A 48 6.44 4.02 -0.52
N SER A 49 5.35 3.47 -1.01
CA SER A 49 4.03 3.54 -0.36
C SER A 49 3.60 2.13 0.08
N SER A 50 2.49 2.03 0.82
CA SER A 50 1.91 0.72 1.12
C SER A 50 1.61 -0.06 -0.17
N ALA A 51 1.75 -1.36 -0.12
CA ALA A 51 1.39 -2.26 -1.21
C ALA A 51 -0.11 -2.20 -1.57
N ASN A 52 -0.98 -1.81 -0.63
CA ASN A 52 -2.39 -1.52 -0.88
C ASN A 52 -2.63 -0.20 -1.61
N GLY A 53 -1.57 0.49 -1.95
CA GLY A 53 -1.59 1.74 -2.67
C GLY A 53 -1.82 2.97 -1.80
N ILE A 54 -1.61 4.13 -2.42
CA ILE A 54 -1.62 5.40 -1.71
C ILE A 54 -2.97 5.69 -1.02
N ILE A 55 -4.09 5.25 -1.59
CA ILE A 55 -5.44 5.51 -1.02
C ILE A 55 -5.67 4.79 0.31
N ALA A 56 -4.89 3.74 0.62
CA ALA A 56 -5.00 3.01 1.88
C ALA A 56 -3.96 3.42 2.93
N SER A 57 -2.97 4.25 2.55
CA SER A 57 -1.78 4.51 3.37
C SER A 57 -1.84 5.84 4.10
N SER A 58 -2.74 5.98 5.06
CA SER A 58 -2.59 7.02 6.10
C SER A 58 -1.58 6.61 7.19
N ILE A 59 -1.13 5.35 7.17
CA ILE A 59 -0.19 4.75 8.12
C ILE A 59 0.89 4.01 7.33
N LEU A 60 2.15 4.22 7.66
CA LEU A 60 3.29 3.61 6.97
C LEU A 60 4.47 3.45 7.91
N GLY A 61 5.04 2.25 7.96
CA GLY A 61 6.16 1.92 8.86
C GLY A 61 7.48 1.71 8.16
N ASN A 62 8.54 1.76 8.96
CA ASN A 62 9.87 1.29 8.63
C ASN A 62 10.44 0.49 9.81
N GLU A 63 11.71 0.10 9.76
CA GLU A 63 12.38 -0.65 10.82
C GLU A 63 12.36 0.03 12.20
N LYS A 64 12.24 1.35 12.24
CA LYS A 64 12.36 2.16 13.47
C LYS A 64 11.02 2.53 14.07
N GLY A 65 10.00 2.68 13.25
CA GLY A 65 8.70 3.15 13.72
C GLY A 65 7.68 3.31 12.62
N CYS A 66 6.55 3.89 13.00
CA CYS A 66 5.40 4.07 12.16
C CYS A 66 5.00 5.53 12.10
N TYR A 67 4.75 6.02 10.89
CA TYR A 67 4.21 7.34 10.59
C TYR A 67 2.71 7.20 10.33
N GLU A 68 1.91 8.12 10.85
CA GLU A 68 0.48 8.14 10.59
C GLU A 68 -0.05 9.56 10.39
N VAL A 69 -1.12 9.68 9.63
CA VAL A 69 -1.92 10.89 9.55
C VAL A 69 -3.08 10.75 10.53
N PHE A 70 -3.02 11.50 11.62
CA PHE A 70 -4.14 11.61 12.56
C PHE A 70 -5.12 12.67 12.07
N ASP A 71 -6.27 12.22 11.57
CA ASP A 71 -7.29 13.09 11.00
C ASP A 71 -8.15 13.75 12.09
N ARG A 72 -8.33 15.07 11.97
CA ARG A 72 -9.28 15.85 12.76
C ARG A 72 -10.21 16.57 11.82
N PRO A 73 -11.31 15.94 11.37
CA PRO A 73 -12.12 16.42 10.23
C PRO A 73 -12.52 17.90 10.26
N ALA A 74 -12.70 18.48 11.45
CA ALA A 74 -13.08 19.89 11.62
C ALA A 74 -11.90 20.87 11.70
N ASN A 75 -10.70 20.39 11.97
CA ASN A 75 -9.53 21.22 12.35
C ASN A 75 -8.22 20.81 11.66
N GLY A 76 -8.30 20.13 10.53
CA GLY A 76 -7.11 19.57 9.88
C GLY A 76 -6.65 18.28 10.54
N GLY A 77 -5.40 17.88 10.28
CA GLY A 77 -4.79 16.68 10.81
C GLY A 77 -3.40 16.94 11.36
N ASN A 78 -2.78 15.89 11.87
CA ASN A 78 -1.39 15.93 12.30
C ASN A 78 -0.64 14.69 11.81
N LEU A 79 0.63 14.85 11.52
CA LEU A 79 1.56 13.76 11.38
C LEU A 79 1.98 13.28 12.77
N LEU A 80 1.86 11.99 13.03
CA LEU A 80 2.32 11.35 14.24
C LEU A 80 3.40 10.33 13.91
N TYR A 81 4.23 10.03 14.89
CA TYR A 81 5.26 9.01 14.80
C TYR A 81 5.23 8.14 16.04
N THR A 82 5.22 6.83 15.83
CA THR A 82 5.35 5.82 16.89
C THR A 82 6.73 5.17 16.77
N ASP A 83 7.58 5.39 17.76
CA ASP A 83 8.89 4.74 17.85
C ASP A 83 8.73 3.33 18.45
N TYR A 84 9.18 2.31 17.74
CA TYR A 84 9.01 0.92 18.18
C TYR A 84 9.87 0.55 19.38
N ALA A 85 11.08 1.10 19.48
CA ALA A 85 12.02 0.77 20.58
C ALA A 85 11.56 1.35 21.91
N THR A 86 11.14 2.62 21.91
CA THR A 86 10.68 3.34 23.11
C THR A 86 9.20 3.22 23.36
N LYS A 87 8.42 2.77 22.36
CA LYS A 87 6.94 2.72 22.37
C LYS A 87 6.33 4.11 22.61
N SER A 88 7.06 5.15 22.26
CA SER A 88 6.56 6.53 22.35
C SER A 88 5.77 6.89 21.11
N HIS A 89 4.63 7.56 21.31
CA HIS A 89 3.76 8.07 20.27
C HIS A 89 3.72 9.59 20.38
N ILE A 90 4.22 10.29 19.38
CA ILE A 90 4.46 11.73 19.42
C ILE A 90 3.99 12.42 18.14
N TYR A 91 3.70 13.71 18.26
CA TYR A 91 3.57 14.57 17.08
C TYR A 91 4.91 14.66 16.37
N LEU A 92 4.92 14.47 15.05
CA LEU A 92 6.11 14.61 14.21
C LEU A 92 6.39 16.09 13.97
N SER A 93 6.81 16.77 15.04
CA SER A 93 7.01 18.22 15.07
C SER A 93 8.41 18.56 15.56
N ASN A 94 9.04 19.54 14.91
CA ASN A 94 10.30 20.12 15.33
C ASN A 94 10.13 21.26 16.36
N GLN A 95 8.90 21.57 16.79
CA GLN A 95 8.61 22.66 17.71
C GLN A 95 8.34 22.16 19.12
N ILE A 96 9.08 22.74 20.08
CA ILE A 96 8.89 22.47 21.50
C ILE A 96 7.72 23.32 22.01
N ASN A 97 6.79 22.68 22.76
CA ASN A 97 5.61 23.32 23.35
C ASN A 97 4.64 23.93 22.32
N SER A 98 4.52 23.31 21.16
CA SER A 98 3.47 23.66 20.18
C SER A 98 2.12 23.09 20.60
N ASP A 99 1.04 23.81 20.29
CA ASP A 99 -0.33 23.31 20.44
C ASP A 99 -0.75 22.36 19.28
N HIS A 100 0.13 22.16 18.28
CA HIS A 100 -0.05 21.32 17.10
C HIS A 100 -1.36 21.59 16.31
N ASN A 101 -1.80 22.84 16.26
CA ASN A 101 -3.11 23.23 15.71
C ASN A 101 -3.06 24.31 14.63
N ASN A 102 -1.89 24.63 14.13
CA ASN A 102 -1.71 25.65 13.10
C ASN A 102 -0.47 25.36 12.23
N GLU A 103 -0.38 26.05 11.09
CA GLU A 103 0.64 25.86 10.06
C GLU A 103 2.09 26.17 10.50
N SER A 104 2.29 26.84 11.64
CA SER A 104 3.64 27.04 12.17
C SER A 104 4.24 25.76 12.71
N ASP A 105 3.45 24.74 12.99
CA ASP A 105 3.85 23.42 13.45
C ASP A 105 4.06 22.47 12.27
N THR A 106 5.22 21.82 12.21
CA THR A 106 5.55 20.93 11.08
C THR A 106 4.72 19.65 11.04
N SER A 107 4.11 19.23 12.15
CA SER A 107 3.17 18.10 12.14
C SER A 107 1.80 18.47 11.59
N TYR A 108 1.40 19.74 11.63
CA TYR A 108 0.06 20.17 11.28
C TYR A 108 -0.23 20.04 9.77
N LEU A 109 -1.40 19.52 9.45
CA LEU A 109 -1.96 19.42 8.11
C LEU A 109 -3.27 20.21 8.07
N GLU A 110 -3.34 21.27 7.29
CA GLU A 110 -4.41 22.24 7.28
C GLU A 110 -5.80 21.63 7.08
N SER A 111 -5.94 20.73 6.14
CA SER A 111 -7.18 19.99 5.88
C SER A 111 -6.85 18.61 5.33
N THR A 112 -7.45 17.60 5.90
CA THR A 112 -7.33 16.21 5.45
C THR A 112 -8.59 15.73 4.73
N ILE A 113 -9.59 16.59 4.59
CA ILE A 113 -10.78 16.32 3.78
C ILE A 113 -10.34 16.08 2.33
N GLY A 114 -10.76 14.95 1.75
CA GLY A 114 -10.29 14.49 0.43
C GLY A 114 -9.22 13.40 0.51
N GLY A 115 -8.57 13.27 1.65
CA GLY A 115 -7.55 12.28 1.93
C GLY A 115 -6.14 12.87 2.03
N CYS A 116 -5.36 12.29 2.93
CA CYS A 116 -3.95 12.59 3.10
C CYS A 116 -3.21 11.27 3.31
N TYR A 117 -2.25 10.97 2.46
CA TYR A 117 -1.57 9.69 2.38
C TYR A 117 -0.07 9.87 2.44
N LEU A 118 0.63 8.82 2.85
CA LEU A 118 2.06 8.83 3.07
C LEU A 118 2.78 7.93 2.08
N ALA A 119 4.01 8.32 1.74
CA ALA A 119 5.01 7.48 1.11
C ALA A 119 6.36 7.73 1.81
N LEU A 120 7.19 6.69 1.95
CA LEU A 120 8.38 6.72 2.78
C LEU A 120 9.58 6.19 2.01
N SER A 121 10.59 7.03 1.79
CA SER A 121 11.90 6.60 1.30
C SER A 121 12.90 6.50 2.44
N ASP A 122 14.13 6.11 2.13
CA ASP A 122 15.21 6.03 3.12
C ASP A 122 15.53 7.42 3.74
N ASP A 123 15.30 8.51 2.99
CA ASP A 123 15.67 9.88 3.38
C ASP A 123 14.49 10.78 3.74
N TYR A 124 13.30 10.54 3.16
CA TYR A 124 12.17 11.47 3.21
C TYR A 124 10.84 10.78 3.47
N LEU A 125 9.99 11.50 4.22
CA LEU A 125 8.55 11.25 4.30
C LEU A 125 7.85 12.14 3.28
N PHE A 126 7.06 11.55 2.38
CA PHE A 126 6.24 12.26 1.42
C PHE A 126 4.78 12.26 1.84
N ILE A 127 4.14 13.40 1.65
CA ILE A 127 2.75 13.67 2.02
C ILE A 127 1.97 13.95 0.74
N PHE A 128 0.99 13.12 0.43
CA PHE A 128 0.09 13.26 -0.70
C PHE A 128 -1.26 13.76 -0.18
N LYS A 129 -1.46 15.06 -0.13
CA LYS A 129 -2.76 15.66 0.16
C LYS A 129 -3.57 15.72 -1.12
N LEU A 130 -4.73 15.07 -1.16
CA LEU A 130 -5.62 15.10 -2.31
C LEU A 130 -6.46 16.39 -2.33
N ASN A 131 -7.02 16.71 -3.51
CA ASN A 131 -7.98 17.80 -3.64
C ASN A 131 -9.22 17.52 -2.80
N THR A 132 -9.70 18.54 -2.10
CA THR A 132 -10.97 18.45 -1.35
C THR A 132 -12.13 18.46 -2.34
N PRO A 133 -13.03 17.45 -2.31
CA PRO A 133 -14.20 17.45 -3.17
C PRO A 133 -15.09 18.70 -2.96
N SER A 134 -15.63 19.24 -4.03
CA SER A 134 -16.41 20.49 -3.98
C SER A 134 -17.64 20.43 -3.05
N PHE A 135 -18.22 19.24 -2.87
CA PHE A 135 -19.37 19.04 -1.96
C PHE A 135 -18.98 19.00 -0.47
N ALA A 136 -17.71 18.79 -0.16
CA ALA A 136 -17.22 18.68 1.21
C ALA A 136 -16.48 19.95 1.68
N ALA A 137 -16.25 20.91 0.80
CA ALA A 137 -15.48 22.10 1.10
C ALA A 137 -16.39 23.25 1.56
N ASP A 138 -16.02 23.90 2.65
CA ASP A 138 -16.53 25.23 2.97
C ASP A 138 -15.86 26.30 2.07
N GLU A 139 -16.37 27.52 2.09
CA GLU A 139 -15.88 28.62 1.23
C GLU A 139 -14.48 29.11 1.64
N THR A 140 -13.96 28.68 2.79
CA THR A 140 -12.77 29.24 3.44
C THR A 140 -11.56 28.30 3.39
N SER A 141 -11.76 27.00 3.13
CA SER A 141 -10.67 26.01 3.14
C SER A 141 -9.92 25.96 1.82
N GLU A 142 -8.58 25.86 1.90
CA GLU A 142 -7.76 25.62 0.71
C GLU A 142 -8.06 24.22 0.18
N ARG A 143 -8.72 24.17 -0.97
CA ARG A 143 -9.20 22.92 -1.61
C ARG A 143 -8.13 22.20 -2.40
N GLN A 144 -7.05 22.91 -2.69
CA GLN A 144 -6.02 22.40 -3.57
C GLN A 144 -5.13 21.38 -2.87
N GLY A 145 -5.05 20.19 -3.47
CA GLY A 145 -4.12 19.16 -3.07
C GLY A 145 -2.68 19.49 -3.43
N TYR A 146 -1.75 18.81 -2.79
CA TYR A 146 -0.32 18.96 -3.06
C TYR A 146 0.44 17.68 -2.71
N ILE A 147 1.64 17.58 -3.25
CA ILE A 147 2.64 16.61 -2.81
C ILE A 147 3.75 17.40 -2.11
N ALA A 148 4.04 17.03 -0.87
CA ALA A 148 5.12 17.61 -0.07
C ALA A 148 6.11 16.53 0.37
N ARG A 149 7.30 16.94 0.74
CA ARG A 149 8.29 16.13 1.44
C ARG A 149 8.67 16.78 2.76
N CYS A 150 9.10 15.98 3.72
CA CYS A 150 9.84 16.43 4.89
C CYS A 150 10.92 15.41 5.25
N ASP A 151 11.84 15.79 6.10
CA ASP A 151 12.78 14.85 6.70
C ASP A 151 12.04 13.84 7.59
N LEU A 152 12.66 12.70 7.90
CA LEU A 152 12.04 11.64 8.69
C LEU A 152 11.66 12.05 10.12
N ASP A 153 12.24 13.14 10.63
CA ASP A 153 11.89 13.75 11.91
C ASP A 153 10.80 14.85 11.82
N GLY A 154 10.24 15.05 10.62
CA GLY A 154 9.22 16.07 10.34
C GLY A 154 9.77 17.46 10.05
N ALA A 155 11.10 17.67 10.06
CA ALA A 155 11.70 18.93 9.70
C ALA A 155 11.66 19.21 8.19
N ASP A 156 11.98 20.42 7.80
CA ASP A 156 12.17 20.90 6.42
C ASP A 156 11.03 20.54 5.46
N ARG A 157 9.77 20.61 5.94
CA ARG A 157 8.60 20.34 5.09
C ARG A 157 8.50 21.34 3.95
N GLN A 158 8.50 20.82 2.73
CA GLN A 158 8.43 21.59 1.49
C GLN A 158 7.36 21.05 0.58
N ILE A 159 6.51 21.92 0.03
CA ILE A 159 5.57 21.56 -1.04
C ILE A 159 6.38 21.43 -2.33
N LEU A 160 6.45 20.22 -2.87
CA LEU A 160 7.11 19.94 -4.15
C LEU A 160 6.25 20.40 -5.33
N THR A 161 4.95 20.09 -5.29
CA THR A 161 4.02 20.47 -6.35
C THR A 161 2.61 20.59 -5.82
N LYS A 162 1.82 21.48 -6.41
CA LYS A 162 0.36 21.58 -6.20
C LYS A 162 -0.35 20.83 -7.31
N LEU A 163 -1.43 20.13 -6.96
CA LEU A 163 -2.29 19.45 -7.94
C LEU A 163 -3.15 20.47 -8.69
N ALA A 164 -3.52 20.18 -9.93
CA ALA A 164 -4.55 20.97 -10.61
C ALA A 164 -5.91 20.79 -9.88
N ALA A 165 -6.80 21.78 -9.96
CA ALA A 165 -8.06 21.78 -9.19
C ALA A 165 -8.95 20.54 -9.44
N ASN A 166 -8.88 19.96 -10.63
CA ASN A 166 -9.59 18.74 -11.02
C ASN A 166 -8.70 17.52 -11.14
N GLU A 167 -7.46 17.60 -10.66
CA GLU A 167 -6.55 16.47 -10.70
C GLU A 167 -6.82 15.47 -9.58
N SER A 168 -6.79 14.19 -9.91
CA SER A 168 -6.90 13.08 -8.97
C SER A 168 -5.69 12.16 -9.12
N ILE A 169 -5.11 11.75 -8.00
CA ILE A 169 -4.10 10.70 -7.99
C ILE A 169 -4.81 9.36 -8.03
N VAL A 170 -4.43 8.53 -8.98
CA VAL A 170 -5.01 7.21 -9.17
C VAL A 170 -4.54 6.29 -8.05
N SER A 171 -5.45 5.44 -7.56
CA SER A 171 -5.09 4.36 -6.62
C SER A 171 -3.93 3.53 -7.15
N GLY A 172 -3.03 3.13 -6.28
CA GLY A 172 -1.84 2.38 -6.64
C GLY A 172 -0.64 2.82 -5.80
N CYS A 173 0.46 2.13 -5.98
CA CYS A 173 1.69 2.45 -5.27
C CYS A 173 2.36 3.71 -5.83
N VAL A 174 3.26 4.27 -5.05
CA VAL A 174 4.24 5.28 -5.48
C VAL A 174 5.59 4.59 -5.62
N ALA A 175 6.21 4.74 -6.78
CA ALA A 175 7.56 4.26 -7.02
C ALA A 175 8.57 5.42 -6.92
N CYS A 176 9.82 5.10 -6.59
CA CYS A 176 10.91 6.05 -6.44
C CYS A 176 12.21 5.44 -6.95
N ASP A 177 13.00 6.22 -7.68
CA ASP A 177 14.35 5.85 -8.14
C ASP A 177 15.48 6.55 -7.34
N GLY A 178 15.10 7.20 -6.21
CA GLY A 178 15.99 8.00 -5.38
C GLY A 178 16.04 9.48 -5.77
N GLU A 179 15.80 9.84 -7.02
CA GLU A 179 15.75 11.22 -7.51
C GLU A 179 14.32 11.69 -7.82
N ASN A 180 13.46 10.77 -8.23
CA ASN A 180 12.12 11.05 -8.72
C ASN A 180 11.08 10.14 -8.08
N LEU A 181 9.88 10.69 -7.89
CA LEU A 181 8.66 9.93 -7.59
C LEU A 181 7.91 9.62 -8.88
N TYR A 182 7.30 8.45 -8.93
CA TYR A 182 6.45 8.02 -10.04
C TYR A 182 5.07 7.61 -9.51
N TYR A 183 4.03 8.20 -10.05
CA TYR A 183 2.65 7.93 -9.68
C TYR A 183 1.70 8.14 -10.87
N LEU A 184 0.51 7.58 -10.79
CA LEU A 184 -0.53 7.78 -11.80
C LEU A 184 -1.45 8.94 -11.40
N SER A 185 -1.79 9.77 -12.37
CA SER A 185 -2.72 10.89 -12.22
C SER A 185 -3.74 10.89 -13.35
N CYS A 186 -4.95 11.40 -13.09
CA CYS A 186 -5.97 11.67 -14.08
C CYS A 186 -6.68 12.99 -13.76
N LEU A 187 -7.41 13.54 -14.71
CA LEU A 187 -8.23 14.73 -14.51
C LEU A 187 -9.70 14.33 -14.46
N LEU A 188 -10.42 14.81 -13.44
CA LEU A 188 -11.86 14.70 -13.35
C LEU A 188 -12.50 15.72 -14.29
N GLN A 189 -13.43 15.29 -15.13
CA GLN A 189 -14.15 16.11 -16.08
C GLN A 189 -15.50 16.57 -15.50
N ASP A 190 -16.08 17.60 -16.09
CA ASP A 190 -17.36 18.19 -15.62
C ASP A 190 -18.55 17.20 -15.66
N ASP A 191 -18.46 16.20 -16.53
CA ASP A 191 -19.48 15.14 -16.65
C ASP A 191 -19.28 13.97 -15.64
N GLY A 192 -18.30 14.10 -14.74
CA GLY A 192 -17.95 13.07 -13.75
C GLY A 192 -17.09 11.94 -14.27
N THR A 193 -16.70 11.97 -15.54
CA THR A 193 -15.70 11.02 -16.09
C THR A 193 -14.27 11.46 -15.77
N THR A 194 -13.31 10.59 -15.99
CA THR A 194 -11.88 10.90 -15.84
C THR A 194 -11.17 10.80 -17.19
N THR A 195 -10.14 11.62 -17.37
CA THR A 195 -9.19 11.39 -18.47
C THR A 195 -8.48 10.04 -18.28
N PRO A 196 -7.89 9.47 -19.33
CA PRO A 196 -6.96 8.36 -19.20
C PRO A 196 -5.88 8.65 -18.16
N SER A 197 -5.46 7.62 -17.44
CA SER A 197 -4.38 7.76 -16.45
C SER A 197 -3.06 8.11 -17.14
N THR A 198 -2.31 9.02 -16.53
CA THR A 198 -1.01 9.46 -17.01
C THR A 198 0.05 9.12 -15.95
N LEU A 199 1.16 8.50 -16.36
CA LEU A 199 2.33 8.33 -15.51
C LEU A 199 3.03 9.67 -15.35
N ILE A 200 3.17 10.11 -14.12
CA ILE A 200 3.86 11.35 -13.74
C ILE A 200 5.21 11.01 -13.10
N GLN A 201 6.24 11.70 -13.52
CA GLN A 201 7.52 11.80 -12.86
C GLN A 201 7.60 13.14 -12.13
N LEU A 202 7.90 13.10 -10.83
CA LEU A 202 8.08 14.30 -9.99
C LEU A 202 9.49 14.29 -9.40
N LYS A 203 10.31 15.26 -9.78
CA LYS A 203 11.67 15.37 -9.28
C LYS A 203 11.69 15.83 -7.82
N ILE A 204 12.34 15.06 -6.93
CA ILE A 204 12.34 15.30 -5.48
C ILE A 204 13.09 16.59 -5.14
N ALA A 205 14.15 16.92 -5.88
CA ALA A 205 15.01 18.04 -5.56
C ALA A 205 14.35 19.41 -5.73
N ASP A 206 13.48 19.58 -6.73
CA ASP A 206 12.93 20.88 -7.12
C ASP A 206 11.44 20.88 -7.46
N GLY A 207 10.75 19.73 -7.35
CA GLY A 207 9.33 19.61 -7.64
C GLY A 207 8.97 19.71 -9.13
N THR A 208 9.96 19.63 -10.04
CA THR A 208 9.70 19.61 -11.46
C THR A 208 8.89 18.39 -11.85
N ARG A 209 7.74 18.62 -12.50
CA ARG A 209 6.80 17.60 -12.97
C ARG A 209 6.97 17.33 -14.46
N ARG A 210 6.92 16.06 -14.84
CA ARG A 210 6.94 15.61 -16.22
C ARG A 210 5.90 14.52 -16.43
N GLU A 211 5.09 14.65 -17.47
CA GLU A 211 4.26 13.56 -17.97
C GLU A 211 5.13 12.61 -18.79
N ILE A 212 5.15 11.35 -18.44
CA ILE A 212 5.94 10.32 -19.12
C ILE A 212 5.14 9.71 -20.26
N CYS A 213 3.98 9.15 -19.95
CA CYS A 213 3.08 8.58 -20.95
C CYS A 213 1.65 8.57 -20.44
N GLN A 214 0.71 8.66 -21.38
CA GLN A 214 -0.70 8.41 -21.14
C GLN A 214 -1.00 6.94 -21.41
N LEU A 215 -1.76 6.31 -20.50
CA LEU A 215 -2.20 4.93 -20.62
C LEU A 215 -3.51 4.84 -21.39
N ASP A 216 -3.95 3.65 -21.78
CA ASP A 216 -5.21 3.53 -22.51
C ASP A 216 -6.43 3.89 -21.64
N SER A 217 -7.52 4.30 -22.26
CA SER A 217 -8.74 4.76 -21.58
C SER A 217 -9.75 3.63 -21.28
N GLU A 218 -9.55 2.46 -21.87
CA GLU A 218 -10.49 1.35 -21.75
C GLU A 218 -10.19 0.46 -20.54
N SER A 219 -9.03 0.65 -19.91
CA SER A 219 -8.54 -0.14 -18.79
C SER A 219 -8.38 0.71 -17.54
N ARG A 220 -8.37 0.06 -16.37
CA ARG A 220 -7.92 0.67 -15.11
C ARG A 220 -6.49 0.25 -14.83
N HIS A 221 -5.66 1.19 -14.46
CA HIS A 221 -4.24 0.97 -14.27
C HIS A 221 -3.82 1.27 -12.83
N PHE A 222 -2.91 0.44 -12.31
CA PHE A 222 -2.38 0.56 -10.95
C PHE A 222 -0.88 0.26 -10.97
N ILE A 223 -0.08 1.11 -10.32
CA ILE A 223 1.28 0.73 -9.96
C ILE A 223 1.17 -0.27 -8.80
N VAL A 224 1.77 -1.45 -8.95
CA VAL A 224 1.69 -2.53 -7.94
C VAL A 224 3.05 -2.99 -7.45
N GLY A 225 4.13 -2.57 -8.10
CA GLY A 225 5.47 -3.00 -7.76
C GLY A 225 6.54 -2.26 -8.54
N ALA A 226 7.77 -2.64 -8.31
CA ALA A 226 8.94 -2.20 -9.06
C ALA A 226 9.88 -3.38 -9.27
N HIS A 227 10.59 -3.38 -10.39
CA HIS A 227 11.58 -4.39 -10.73
C HIS A 227 12.75 -3.71 -11.47
N GLN A 228 13.95 -3.79 -10.89
CA GLN A 228 15.14 -3.09 -11.38
C GLN A 228 14.88 -1.57 -11.53
N ASP A 229 14.96 -1.04 -12.76
CA ASP A 229 14.71 0.36 -13.13
C ASP A 229 13.28 0.60 -13.68
N LYS A 230 12.38 -0.39 -13.55
CA LYS A 230 11.04 -0.35 -14.13
C LYS A 230 9.94 -0.44 -13.06
N ILE A 231 8.81 0.13 -13.41
CA ILE A 231 7.57 0.06 -12.66
C ILE A 231 6.79 -1.16 -13.12
N ILE A 232 6.20 -1.90 -12.20
CA ILE A 232 5.25 -2.96 -12.49
C ILE A 232 3.86 -2.34 -12.49
N LEU A 233 3.24 -2.34 -13.66
CA LEU A 233 1.88 -1.84 -13.89
C LEU A 233 0.92 -3.02 -14.03
N LYS A 234 -0.11 -3.04 -13.19
CA LYS A 234 -1.27 -3.94 -13.32
C LYS A 234 -2.40 -3.20 -14.00
N SER A 235 -3.00 -3.79 -15.01
CA SER A 235 -4.14 -3.24 -15.71
C SER A 235 -5.31 -4.20 -15.63
N ILE A 236 -6.51 -3.67 -15.37
CA ILE A 236 -7.77 -4.40 -15.49
C ILE A 236 -8.35 -4.01 -16.84
N LEU A 237 -8.30 -4.96 -17.79
CA LEU A 237 -8.78 -4.76 -19.15
C LEU A 237 -10.30 -4.83 -19.18
N ASN A 238 -10.94 -3.85 -19.84
CA ASN A 238 -12.39 -3.78 -19.95
C ASN A 238 -13.11 -4.00 -18.60
N PRO A 239 -12.82 -3.16 -17.58
CA PRO A 239 -13.37 -3.34 -16.26
C PRO A 239 -14.89 -3.38 -16.31
N ALA A 240 -15.50 -4.24 -15.49
CA ALA A 240 -16.93 -4.36 -15.42
C ALA A 240 -17.60 -3.01 -15.16
N LYS A 241 -18.53 -2.64 -16.03
CA LYS A 241 -19.37 -1.45 -15.81
C LYS A 241 -20.45 -1.85 -14.82
N LEU A 242 -20.22 -1.54 -13.56
CA LEU A 242 -21.19 -1.79 -12.50
C LEU A 242 -22.31 -0.74 -12.61
N SER A 243 -23.55 -1.19 -12.75
CA SER A 243 -24.74 -0.35 -12.68
C SER A 243 -25.59 -0.73 -11.48
N ASP A 244 -26.41 0.19 -11.00
CA ASP A 244 -27.29 -0.04 -9.84
C ASP A 244 -28.35 -1.12 -10.12
N ASP A 245 -28.56 -1.49 -11.40
CA ASP A 245 -29.53 -2.50 -11.83
C ASP A 245 -29.00 -3.94 -11.81
N LEU A 246 -27.69 -4.14 -11.56
CA LEU A 246 -27.08 -5.47 -11.51
C LEU A 246 -27.39 -6.17 -10.19
N SER A 247 -27.74 -7.47 -10.27
CA SER A 247 -27.81 -8.30 -9.07
C SER A 247 -26.43 -8.54 -8.47
N ALA A 248 -26.35 -8.88 -7.18
CA ALA A 248 -25.10 -9.21 -6.52
C ALA A 248 -24.34 -10.34 -7.24
N ASP A 249 -25.06 -11.36 -7.75
CA ASP A 249 -24.47 -12.47 -8.49
C ASP A 249 -23.89 -12.03 -9.84
N ASP A 250 -24.55 -11.08 -10.54
CA ASP A 250 -24.06 -10.54 -11.80
C ASP A 250 -22.80 -9.69 -11.57
N ILE A 251 -22.76 -8.93 -10.49
CA ILE A 251 -21.56 -8.15 -10.07
C ILE A 251 -20.40 -9.10 -9.80
N VAL A 252 -20.61 -10.15 -9.00
CA VAL A 252 -19.59 -11.15 -8.68
C VAL A 252 -19.06 -11.79 -9.96
N ARG A 253 -19.96 -12.24 -10.86
CA ARG A 253 -19.58 -12.84 -12.14
C ARG A 253 -18.77 -11.85 -12.99
N ALA A 254 -19.24 -10.62 -13.14
CA ALA A 254 -18.57 -9.60 -13.92
C ALA A 254 -17.17 -9.29 -13.39
N VAL A 255 -16.97 -9.30 -12.07
CA VAL A 255 -15.66 -9.14 -11.46
C VAL A 255 -14.76 -10.36 -11.71
N GLN A 256 -15.27 -11.56 -11.57
CA GLN A 256 -14.50 -12.80 -11.81
C GLN A 256 -14.03 -12.96 -13.26
N GLU A 257 -14.81 -12.45 -14.22
CA GLU A 257 -14.47 -12.49 -15.64
C GLU A 257 -13.49 -11.40 -16.08
N GLN A 258 -13.13 -10.46 -15.20
CA GLN A 258 -12.14 -9.41 -15.52
C GLN A 258 -10.80 -10.03 -15.87
N VAL A 259 -10.17 -9.48 -16.89
CA VAL A 259 -8.82 -9.87 -17.30
C VAL A 259 -7.83 -8.87 -16.74
N HIS A 260 -6.87 -9.37 -16.02
CA HIS A 260 -5.72 -8.62 -15.53
C HIS A 260 -4.54 -8.78 -16.49
N GLN A 261 -3.78 -7.71 -16.64
CA GLN A 261 -2.56 -7.68 -17.43
C GLN A 261 -1.44 -7.10 -16.57
N LEU A 262 -0.27 -7.71 -16.64
CA LEU A 262 0.95 -7.20 -16.04
C LEU A 262 1.86 -6.64 -17.12
N THR A 263 2.42 -5.46 -16.87
CA THR A 263 3.27 -4.74 -17.80
C THR A 263 4.47 -4.16 -17.05
N LEU A 264 5.68 -4.29 -17.58
CA LEU A 264 6.82 -3.48 -17.17
C LEU A 264 6.77 -2.15 -17.89
N LEU A 265 6.87 -1.08 -17.14
CA LEU A 265 6.84 0.30 -17.64
C LEU A 265 8.13 1.00 -17.24
N SER A 266 8.94 1.40 -18.23
CA SER A 266 10.17 2.13 -17.99
C SER A 266 9.92 3.61 -17.71
N SER A 267 10.89 4.29 -17.13
CA SER A 267 10.84 5.73 -16.83
C SER A 267 10.77 6.64 -18.08
N ASP A 268 10.99 6.10 -19.27
CA ASP A 268 10.80 6.78 -20.57
C ASP A 268 9.45 6.45 -21.23
N GLY A 269 8.61 5.63 -20.59
CA GLY A 269 7.28 5.30 -21.05
C GLY A 269 7.17 4.08 -21.96
N GLN A 270 8.26 3.33 -22.18
CA GLN A 270 8.19 2.06 -22.90
C GLN A 270 7.48 1.00 -22.10
N GLN A 271 6.62 0.22 -22.75
CA GLN A 271 5.80 -0.81 -22.15
C GLN A 271 6.13 -2.18 -22.69
N GLN A 272 6.28 -3.15 -21.79
CA GLN A 272 6.49 -4.55 -22.13
C GLN A 272 5.42 -5.38 -21.39
N GLU A 273 4.49 -5.97 -22.13
CA GLU A 273 3.53 -6.91 -21.54
C GLU A 273 4.27 -8.18 -21.10
N LEU A 274 3.95 -8.62 -19.87
CA LEU A 274 4.51 -9.83 -19.28
C LEU A 274 3.52 -10.99 -19.35
N CYS A 275 2.31 -10.81 -18.83
CA CYS A 275 1.29 -11.86 -18.78
C CYS A 275 -0.12 -11.31 -18.62
N ARG A 276 -1.10 -12.19 -18.81
CA ARG A 276 -2.53 -11.96 -18.53
C ARG A 276 -3.13 -13.13 -17.79
N TRP A 277 -4.14 -12.85 -16.94
CA TRP A 277 -4.92 -13.86 -16.23
C TRP A 277 -6.33 -13.33 -15.93
N LYS A 278 -7.26 -14.21 -15.63
CA LYS A 278 -8.57 -13.81 -15.11
C LYS A 278 -8.51 -13.61 -13.59
N GLN A 279 -9.36 -12.72 -13.08
CA GLN A 279 -9.40 -12.38 -11.65
C GLN A 279 -9.56 -13.60 -10.74
N ASP A 280 -10.32 -14.60 -11.17
CA ASP A 280 -10.59 -15.82 -10.39
C ASP A 280 -9.50 -16.90 -10.50
N GLU A 281 -8.54 -16.73 -11.42
CA GLU A 281 -7.46 -17.71 -11.63
C GLU A 281 -6.33 -17.56 -10.63
N ARG A 282 -6.04 -16.31 -10.18
CA ARG A 282 -4.89 -16.00 -9.34
C ARG A 282 -5.21 -15.00 -8.25
N SER A 283 -4.58 -15.21 -7.09
CA SER A 283 -4.38 -14.19 -6.07
C SER A 283 -2.89 -13.83 -6.04
N GLU A 284 -2.55 -12.56 -6.25
CA GLU A 284 -1.17 -12.13 -6.43
C GLU A 284 -0.77 -11.02 -5.47
N MET A 285 0.53 -10.94 -5.21
CA MET A 285 1.19 -9.81 -4.56
C MET A 285 2.60 -9.62 -5.10
N PHE A 286 3.17 -8.45 -4.85
CA PHE A 286 4.53 -8.10 -5.28
C PHE A 286 5.39 -7.79 -4.06
N MET A 287 6.56 -8.42 -3.99
CA MET A 287 7.52 -8.20 -2.92
C MET A 287 8.95 -8.39 -3.46
N ASN A 288 9.83 -7.45 -3.15
CA ASN A 288 11.24 -7.50 -3.53
C ASN A 288 11.49 -7.76 -5.03
N GLY A 289 10.70 -7.12 -5.89
CA GLY A 289 10.82 -7.24 -7.34
C GLY A 289 10.27 -8.53 -7.95
N ASN A 290 9.73 -9.44 -7.14
CA ASN A 290 9.12 -10.68 -7.58
C ASN A 290 7.60 -10.62 -7.49
N MET A 291 6.91 -11.35 -8.37
CA MET A 291 5.49 -11.61 -8.28
C MET A 291 5.27 -12.95 -7.56
N TYR A 292 4.54 -12.92 -6.47
CA TYR A 292 4.04 -14.13 -5.81
C TYR A 292 2.57 -14.29 -6.14
N TYR A 293 2.14 -15.51 -6.47
CA TYR A 293 0.74 -15.74 -6.74
C TYR A 293 0.31 -17.17 -6.40
N TRP A 294 -0.92 -17.28 -5.90
CA TRP A 294 -1.62 -18.54 -5.78
C TRP A 294 -2.37 -18.81 -7.07
N ASP A 295 -2.09 -19.94 -7.70
CA ASP A 295 -2.72 -20.39 -8.92
C ASP A 295 -3.78 -21.44 -8.57
N LYS A 296 -5.03 -21.16 -8.93
CA LYS A 296 -6.18 -21.99 -8.56
C LYS A 296 -6.22 -23.32 -9.34
N GLU A 297 -5.77 -23.32 -10.60
CA GLU A 297 -5.80 -24.51 -11.44
C GLU A 297 -4.81 -25.58 -10.93
N THR A 298 -3.61 -25.15 -10.58
CA THR A 298 -2.56 -26.04 -10.10
C THR A 298 -2.59 -26.25 -8.59
N ASN A 299 -3.39 -25.45 -7.87
CA ASN A 299 -3.46 -25.42 -6.42
C ASN A 299 -2.07 -25.22 -5.80
N GLY A 300 -1.37 -24.20 -6.25
CA GLY A 300 0.02 -23.95 -5.90
C GLY A 300 0.37 -22.48 -5.70
N LEU A 301 1.35 -22.23 -4.83
CA LEU A 301 1.98 -20.92 -4.64
C LEU A 301 3.25 -20.87 -5.48
N TYR A 302 3.35 -19.84 -6.28
CA TYR A 302 4.46 -19.60 -7.19
C TYR A 302 5.17 -18.29 -6.87
N CYS A 303 6.48 -18.27 -7.15
CA CYS A 303 7.29 -17.07 -7.23
C CYS A 303 7.75 -16.89 -8.68
N TRP A 304 7.55 -15.73 -9.22
CA TRP A 304 8.05 -15.36 -10.52
C TRP A 304 9.02 -14.19 -10.40
N ASP A 305 10.29 -14.49 -10.61
CA ASP A 305 11.28 -13.51 -10.99
C ASP A 305 10.94 -13.05 -12.42
N LEU A 306 10.52 -11.82 -12.57
CA LEU A 306 9.98 -11.28 -13.83
C LEU A 306 10.95 -11.33 -15.02
N GLU A 307 12.21 -11.70 -14.80
CA GLU A 307 13.21 -11.94 -15.83
C GLU A 307 13.26 -13.40 -16.28
N SER A 308 12.76 -14.31 -15.46
CA SER A 308 12.78 -15.74 -15.78
C SER A 308 11.64 -16.11 -16.74
N ASP A 309 11.88 -17.07 -17.61
CA ASP A 309 10.87 -17.58 -18.54
C ASP A 309 9.75 -18.37 -17.80
N THR A 310 10.02 -18.85 -16.61
CA THR A 310 9.10 -19.73 -15.87
C THR A 310 9.07 -19.42 -14.38
N PRO A 311 7.88 -19.34 -13.76
CA PRO A 311 7.75 -19.21 -12.31
C PRO A 311 8.24 -20.47 -11.58
N GLU A 312 8.79 -20.26 -10.41
CA GLU A 312 9.13 -21.35 -9.48
C GLU A 312 7.92 -21.73 -8.64
N CYS A 313 7.60 -23.03 -8.54
CA CYS A 313 6.62 -23.52 -7.60
C CYS A 313 7.24 -23.62 -6.21
N LEU A 314 6.78 -22.79 -5.28
CA LEU A 314 7.25 -22.77 -3.90
C LEU A 314 6.52 -23.78 -3.02
N PHE A 315 5.22 -23.95 -3.26
CA PHE A 315 4.36 -24.84 -2.50
C PHE A 315 3.25 -25.37 -3.41
N ALA A 316 2.92 -26.62 -3.30
CA ALA A 316 1.82 -27.24 -4.04
C ALA A 316 1.07 -28.28 -3.18
N GLY A 317 -0.22 -28.34 -3.36
CA GLY A 317 -1.07 -29.32 -2.70
C GLY A 317 -1.95 -28.70 -1.60
N PRO A 318 -2.63 -29.54 -0.82
CA PRO A 318 -3.55 -29.08 0.19
C PRO A 318 -2.82 -28.34 1.31
N ILE A 319 -3.34 -27.17 1.66
CA ILE A 319 -2.85 -26.34 2.74
C ILE A 319 -3.31 -26.98 4.06
N ARG A 320 -2.35 -27.36 4.90
CA ARG A 320 -2.62 -27.92 6.21
C ARG A 320 -1.70 -27.29 7.25
N PHE A 321 -2.27 -27.05 8.42
CA PHE A 321 -1.53 -26.70 9.61
C PHE A 321 -1.53 -27.91 10.57
N ASP A 322 -1.18 -27.73 11.81
CA ASP A 322 -1.15 -28.80 12.81
C ASP A 322 -2.53 -29.38 13.18
N ASP A 323 -3.60 -28.70 12.76
CA ASP A 323 -4.96 -29.19 12.85
C ASP A 323 -5.30 -30.14 11.67
N GLU A 324 -6.32 -30.97 11.83
CA GLU A 324 -6.79 -31.89 10.79
C GLU A 324 -7.50 -31.18 9.62
N VAL A 325 -7.64 -29.87 9.68
CA VAL A 325 -8.37 -29.05 8.71
C VAL A 325 -7.52 -28.83 7.48
N SER A 326 -8.10 -29.04 6.31
CA SER A 326 -7.50 -28.75 5.02
C SER A 326 -8.14 -27.53 4.39
N TYR A 327 -7.33 -26.62 3.88
CA TYR A 327 -7.77 -25.40 3.19
C TYR A 327 -7.51 -25.54 1.69
N ASP A 328 -8.40 -24.93 0.89
CA ASP A 328 -8.42 -25.14 -0.57
C ASP A 328 -7.57 -24.12 -1.32
N ARG A 329 -7.39 -22.92 -0.78
CA ARG A 329 -6.65 -21.86 -1.45
C ARG A 329 -6.00 -20.86 -0.49
N LEU A 330 -4.98 -20.14 -0.99
CA LEU A 330 -4.42 -18.95 -0.36
C LEU A 330 -4.96 -17.69 -1.04
N SER A 331 -5.43 -16.75 -0.25
CA SER A 331 -5.63 -15.36 -0.66
C SER A 331 -4.45 -14.56 -0.14
N LEU A 332 -3.58 -14.13 -1.04
CA LEU A 332 -2.40 -13.35 -0.66
C LEU A 332 -2.84 -11.95 -0.24
N SER A 333 -2.30 -11.48 0.88
CA SER A 333 -2.39 -10.08 1.27
C SER A 333 -1.44 -9.25 0.42
N ALA A 334 -1.75 -7.98 0.23
CA ALA A 334 -0.80 -7.06 -0.36
C ALA A 334 0.35 -6.71 0.61
N ASP A 335 0.24 -7.11 1.86
CA ASP A 335 1.23 -6.84 2.91
C ASP A 335 2.19 -8.01 3.06
N SER A 336 3.41 -7.70 3.45
CA SER A 336 4.45 -8.65 3.81
C SER A 336 5.03 -8.26 5.17
N PHE A 337 5.69 -9.18 5.84
CA PHE A 337 6.36 -8.91 7.10
C PHE A 337 7.68 -9.67 7.17
N ASP A 338 8.77 -8.96 7.41
CA ASP A 338 10.11 -9.55 7.54
C ASP A 338 10.42 -10.58 6.43
N GLY A 339 10.10 -10.21 5.19
CA GLY A 339 10.27 -11.10 4.04
C GLY A 339 9.27 -12.25 3.92
N HIS A 340 8.30 -12.35 4.83
CA HIS A 340 7.22 -13.35 4.76
C HIS A 340 6.01 -12.78 4.02
N LEU A 341 5.36 -13.61 3.20
CA LEU A 341 4.10 -13.28 2.56
C LEU A 341 2.97 -13.49 3.57
N LEU A 342 2.18 -12.47 3.80
CA LEU A 342 0.95 -12.60 4.57
C LEU A 342 -0.18 -13.12 3.67
N ALA A 343 -0.94 -14.06 4.17
CA ALA A 343 -2.02 -14.67 3.42
C ALA A 343 -3.16 -15.12 4.34
N THR A 344 -4.29 -15.40 3.72
CA THR A 344 -5.42 -16.07 4.37
C THR A 344 -5.64 -17.41 3.67
N ALA A 345 -5.54 -18.51 4.42
CA ALA A 345 -5.94 -19.81 3.93
C ALA A 345 -7.45 -19.96 4.08
N VAL A 346 -8.13 -20.32 3.00
CA VAL A 346 -9.60 -20.36 2.92
C VAL A 346 -10.05 -21.75 2.56
N GLN A 347 -11.09 -22.24 3.26
CA GLN A 347 -11.81 -23.46 2.96
C GLN A 347 -13.10 -23.09 2.20
N ASP A 348 -13.22 -23.56 0.96
CA ASP A 348 -14.34 -23.15 0.08
C ASP A 348 -15.68 -23.75 0.52
N SER A 349 -15.66 -24.87 1.25
CA SER A 349 -16.88 -25.62 1.64
C SER A 349 -17.75 -24.89 2.66
N ASP A 350 -17.16 -24.19 3.61
CA ASP A 350 -17.85 -23.54 4.73
C ASP A 350 -17.38 -22.09 4.99
N GLY A 351 -16.44 -21.62 4.15
CA GLY A 351 -15.87 -20.28 4.26
C GLY A 351 -14.95 -20.07 5.45
N GLN A 352 -14.53 -21.13 6.15
CA GLN A 352 -13.53 -20.99 7.20
C GLN A 352 -12.25 -20.41 6.64
N ALA A 353 -11.67 -19.47 7.39
CA ALA A 353 -10.45 -18.78 6.98
C ALA A 353 -9.51 -18.60 8.16
N VAL A 354 -8.23 -18.74 7.91
CA VAL A 354 -7.18 -18.50 8.92
C VAL A 354 -6.07 -17.67 8.33
N SER A 355 -5.56 -16.71 9.11
CA SER A 355 -4.38 -15.94 8.74
C SER A 355 -3.12 -16.81 8.85
N CYS A 356 -2.23 -16.65 7.88
CA CYS A 356 -0.98 -17.39 7.83
C CYS A 356 0.13 -16.52 7.22
N ALA A 357 1.37 -16.93 7.48
CA ALA A 357 2.56 -16.37 6.86
C ALA A 357 3.30 -17.47 6.11
N PHE A 358 3.79 -17.15 4.93
CA PHE A 358 4.63 -18.02 4.14
C PHE A 358 6.04 -17.45 4.05
N ASP A 359 7.04 -18.23 4.45
CA ASP A 359 8.46 -17.90 4.29
C ASP A 359 8.95 -18.41 2.93
N PRO A 360 9.28 -17.52 1.98
CA PRO A 360 9.75 -17.93 0.66
C PRO A 360 11.11 -18.65 0.68
N ILE A 361 11.93 -18.41 1.70
CA ILE A 361 13.28 -18.99 1.80
C ILE A 361 13.19 -20.43 2.28
N SER A 362 12.54 -20.68 3.42
CA SER A 362 12.35 -22.02 3.95
C SER A 362 11.23 -22.80 3.27
N LYS A 363 10.42 -22.13 2.45
CA LYS A 363 9.21 -22.65 1.79
C LYS A 363 8.20 -23.22 2.79
N SER A 364 8.10 -22.61 3.95
CA SER A 364 7.22 -23.04 5.04
C SER A 364 6.03 -22.12 5.21
N LEU A 365 4.87 -22.71 5.48
CA LEU A 365 3.64 -22.01 5.78
C LEU A 365 3.31 -22.17 7.26
N GLN A 366 3.06 -21.06 7.95
CA GLN A 366 2.77 -21.04 9.38
C GLN A 366 1.41 -20.35 9.62
N LYS A 367 0.60 -20.93 10.51
CA LYS A 367 -0.62 -20.30 10.98
C LYS A 367 -0.27 -19.15 11.91
N LEU A 368 -0.84 -17.97 11.64
CA LEU A 368 -0.73 -16.83 12.54
C LEU A 368 -1.85 -16.93 13.58
N THR A 369 -1.48 -16.92 14.84
CA THR A 369 -2.43 -16.80 15.95
C THR A 369 -2.30 -15.40 16.51
N LEU A 370 -3.18 -14.50 16.06
CA LEU A 370 -3.30 -13.18 16.63
C LEU A 370 -4.33 -13.27 17.76
N THR A 371 -3.86 -13.38 18.99
CA THR A 371 -4.72 -13.41 20.17
C THR A 371 -4.77 -12.01 20.78
N SER A 372 -5.95 -11.43 20.87
CA SER A 372 -6.24 -10.38 21.86
C SER A 372 -6.93 -11.03 23.06
N ASP A 373 -6.67 -10.53 24.26
CA ASP A 373 -7.33 -11.02 25.50
C ASP A 373 -8.87 -10.92 25.45
N ASP A 374 -9.41 -10.14 24.51
CA ASP A 374 -10.84 -9.83 24.36
C ASP A 374 -11.49 -10.48 23.13
N GLU A 375 -10.85 -11.45 22.45
CA GLU A 375 -11.36 -12.08 21.22
C GLU A 375 -11.65 -11.08 20.07
N LYS A 376 -11.05 -9.89 20.09
CA LYS A 376 -11.23 -8.88 19.05
C LYS A 376 -10.40 -9.21 17.83
N SER A 377 -10.90 -8.81 16.65
CA SER A 377 -10.16 -8.89 15.42
C SER A 377 -8.93 -7.97 15.49
N VAL A 378 -7.79 -8.47 15.05
CA VAL A 378 -6.54 -7.74 15.00
C VAL A 378 -6.22 -7.42 13.56
N LEU A 379 -5.97 -6.14 13.26
CA LEU A 379 -5.53 -5.67 11.95
C LEU A 379 -4.07 -5.25 12.05
N ILE A 380 -3.27 -5.67 11.09
CA ILE A 380 -1.91 -5.15 10.94
C ILE A 380 -2.02 -3.80 10.24
N LEU A 381 -1.58 -2.74 10.89
CA LEU A 381 -1.65 -1.36 10.40
C LEU A 381 -0.34 -0.91 9.77
N ALA A 382 0.77 -1.33 10.33
CA ALA A 382 2.11 -1.05 9.82
C ALA A 382 3.09 -2.12 10.26
N GLU A 383 4.12 -2.31 9.50
CA GLU A 383 5.14 -3.32 9.74
C GLU A 383 6.53 -2.71 9.90
N GLY A 384 7.38 -3.39 10.65
CA GLY A 384 8.80 -3.18 10.76
C GLY A 384 9.51 -4.52 10.73
N SER A 385 10.83 -4.55 10.84
CA SER A 385 11.59 -5.81 10.81
C SER A 385 11.35 -6.70 12.03
N GLU A 386 10.97 -6.14 13.18
CA GLU A 386 10.80 -6.87 14.43
C GLU A 386 9.41 -6.74 15.06
N TYR A 387 8.60 -5.80 14.62
CA TYR A 387 7.33 -5.46 15.24
C TYR A 387 6.25 -5.11 14.23
N PHE A 388 5.01 -5.36 14.60
CA PHE A 388 3.82 -4.85 13.92
C PHE A 388 3.17 -3.76 14.77
N LEU A 389 2.64 -2.73 14.13
CA LEU A 389 1.57 -1.94 14.73
C LEU A 389 0.25 -2.64 14.44
N VAL A 390 -0.51 -2.96 15.47
CA VAL A 390 -1.81 -3.60 15.35
C VAL A 390 -2.91 -2.70 15.87
N GLY A 391 -4.01 -2.64 15.11
CA GLY A 391 -5.27 -2.06 15.55
C GLY A 391 -6.21 -3.16 16.01
N MET A 392 -7.02 -2.90 17.04
CA MET A 392 -8.13 -3.76 17.44
C MET A 392 -9.42 -3.20 16.84
N ALA A 393 -10.13 -4.02 16.08
CA ALA A 393 -11.39 -3.65 15.44
C ALA A 393 -12.59 -4.09 16.29
#